data_6e2eac5d45a95221abfa58795454357e
#
_entry.id   6e2eac5d45a95221abfa58795454357e
#
_cell.length_a   1.000
_cell.length_b   1.000
_cell.length_c   1.000
_cell.angle_alpha   90.00
_cell.angle_beta   90.00
_cell.angle_gamma   90.00
#
_symmetry.space_group_name_H-M   'P 1'
#
loop_
_entity.id
_entity.type
_entity.pdbx_description
1 polymer ?
#
loop_
_entity_poly.entity_id
_entity_poly.type
_entity_poly.pdbx_seq_one_letter_code
_entity_poly.pdbx_strand_id
1 'polypeptide(L)'
;VGSEMCIRDRGEGMQIAVIDAGFYNADEMKFFKKMHLLGIRDFVNPQSDIYAENYHGMKVLSCLAANQPDVLVGTAPEASYWLLRSEDDDTEQPVEEDYWAAALEFADSVGVDVVNTSLGYYEFDDKTCNYRYRDLDGHYSLMSHSASMAADKGLVVVCSAGNSGRGTWKKLTPPGDAKNVITVGAMDKNLVNADFSSVGNTADGRVKPDVMAVGVSSVVAGNDGTVSRANGTSFASPTFCGLVACFWQACPWLTAKEVIEAVRRSADRADAPDNIYGYGVSNIWKAYQTELKKRK
;
A
#
# COMPACT_ATOMS: atom_id res chain seq x y z
N VAL A 1 -2.86 -13.36 -7.52
CA VAL A 1 -1.80 -14.29 -8.01
C VAL A 1 -2.01 -14.71 -9.46
N GLY A 2 -3.19 -14.55 -10.06
CA GLY A 2 -3.43 -14.96 -11.44
C GLY A 2 -3.35 -13.84 -12.51
N SER A 3 -3.50 -12.59 -12.10
CA SER A 3 -3.62 -11.48 -13.04
C SER A 3 -2.29 -11.04 -13.65
N GLU A 4 -1.21 -11.06 -12.90
CA GLU A 4 0.14 -10.75 -13.38
C GLU A 4 0.58 -11.69 -14.52
N MET A 5 0.33 -12.99 -14.37
CA MET A 5 0.61 -13.97 -15.44
C MET A 5 -0.23 -13.76 -16.69
N CYS A 6 -1.44 -13.19 -16.55
CA CYS A 6 -2.35 -12.97 -17.68
C CYS A 6 -1.96 -11.79 -18.56
N ILE A 7 -1.49 -10.69 -17.97
CA ILE A 7 -1.08 -9.49 -18.72
C ILE A 7 0.42 -9.47 -19.04
N ARG A 8 1.23 -10.29 -18.35
CA ARG A 8 2.70 -10.38 -18.45
C ARG A 8 3.45 -9.08 -18.11
N ASP A 9 2.79 -8.11 -17.54
CA ASP A 9 3.42 -6.87 -17.08
C ASP A 9 3.99 -7.10 -15.69
N ARG A 10 5.15 -6.49 -15.42
CA ARG A 10 5.96 -6.68 -14.21
C ARG A 10 6.36 -5.35 -13.57
N GLY A 11 5.72 -4.24 -14.02
CA GLY A 11 5.97 -2.90 -13.54
C GLY A 11 7.08 -2.14 -14.26
N GLU A 12 7.62 -2.66 -15.37
CA GLU A 12 8.67 -1.97 -16.14
C GLU A 12 8.20 -0.57 -16.56
N GLY A 13 9.05 0.44 -16.32
CA GLY A 13 8.76 1.84 -16.59
C GLY A 13 7.91 2.56 -15.54
N MET A 14 7.33 1.83 -14.57
CA MET A 14 6.59 2.42 -13.46
C MET A 14 7.53 2.78 -12.30
N GLN A 15 7.28 3.91 -11.64
CA GLN A 15 7.97 4.31 -10.43
C GLN A 15 7.07 4.09 -9.20
N ILE A 16 7.58 3.34 -8.23
CA ILE A 16 6.87 3.05 -6.97
C ILE A 16 7.66 3.62 -5.80
N ALA A 17 7.02 4.43 -4.96
CA ALA A 17 7.57 4.79 -3.65
C ALA A 17 7.01 3.86 -2.58
N VAL A 18 7.89 3.38 -1.71
CA VAL A 18 7.52 2.64 -0.49
C VAL A 18 7.85 3.53 0.69
N ILE A 19 6.79 3.97 1.40
CA ILE A 19 6.91 4.80 2.62
C ILE A 19 6.69 3.88 3.82
N ASP A 20 7.71 3.74 4.70
CA ASP A 20 7.70 2.75 5.78
C ASP A 20 8.67 3.14 6.93
N ALA A 21 8.80 2.29 7.95
CA ALA A 21 9.61 2.51 9.15
C ALA A 21 11.12 2.24 8.96
N GLY A 22 11.53 1.62 7.87
CA GLY A 22 12.91 1.24 7.58
C GLY A 22 12.99 0.04 6.63
N PHE A 23 14.20 -0.26 6.16
CA PHE A 23 14.41 -1.28 5.12
C PHE A 23 15.58 -2.21 5.46
N TYR A 24 15.60 -2.71 6.71
CA TYR A 24 16.70 -3.48 7.27
C TYR A 24 17.31 -4.49 6.30
N ASN A 25 18.62 -4.37 6.05
CA ASN A 25 19.42 -5.25 5.18
C ASN A 25 18.91 -5.41 3.73
N ALA A 26 17.99 -4.57 3.26
CA ALA A 26 17.43 -4.72 1.91
C ALA A 26 18.49 -4.58 0.81
N ASP A 27 19.51 -3.77 1.02
CA ASP A 27 20.65 -3.55 0.11
C ASP A 27 21.54 -4.81 -0.07
N GLU A 28 21.62 -5.66 0.96
CA GLU A 28 22.43 -6.89 0.98
C GLU A 28 21.66 -8.16 0.56
N MET A 29 20.33 -8.13 0.67
CA MET A 29 19.51 -9.33 0.43
C MET A 29 19.47 -9.74 -1.04
N LYS A 30 19.56 -11.04 -1.29
CA LYS A 30 19.51 -11.65 -2.64
C LYS A 30 18.22 -11.32 -3.38
N PHE A 31 17.12 -11.15 -2.63
CA PHE A 31 15.80 -10.86 -3.20
C PHE A 31 15.76 -9.56 -3.99
N PHE A 32 16.58 -8.58 -3.62
CA PHE A 32 16.57 -7.22 -4.17
C PHE A 32 17.75 -6.90 -5.09
N LYS A 33 18.68 -7.85 -5.32
CA LYS A 33 19.87 -7.60 -6.17
C LYS A 33 19.55 -7.17 -7.61
N LYS A 34 18.35 -7.46 -8.10
CA LYS A 34 17.87 -7.04 -9.43
C LYS A 34 16.88 -5.86 -9.38
N MET A 35 16.57 -5.36 -8.20
CA MET A 35 15.68 -4.21 -8.05
C MET A 35 16.31 -2.96 -8.67
N HIS A 36 15.52 -2.21 -9.43
CA HIS A 36 15.92 -0.90 -9.91
C HIS A 36 15.63 0.16 -8.85
N LEU A 37 16.63 0.43 -8.01
CA LEU A 37 16.56 1.45 -6.96
C LEU A 37 16.88 2.83 -7.55
N LEU A 38 15.95 3.78 -7.43
CA LEU A 38 16.13 5.18 -7.86
C LEU A 38 16.77 6.02 -6.76
N GLY A 39 16.48 5.73 -5.51
CA GLY A 39 17.08 6.40 -4.38
C GLY A 39 16.39 6.07 -3.06
N ILE A 40 16.97 6.60 -2.00
CA ILE A 40 16.51 6.43 -0.63
C ILE A 40 16.42 7.79 0.05
N ARG A 41 15.52 7.94 1.02
CA ARG A 41 15.48 9.13 1.88
C ARG A 41 14.90 8.81 3.25
N ASP A 42 15.52 9.36 4.28
CA ASP A 42 15.04 9.32 5.65
C ASP A 42 14.49 10.70 6.03
N PHE A 43 13.21 10.74 6.44
CA PHE A 43 12.52 11.97 6.87
C PHE A 43 12.51 12.10 8.40
N VAL A 44 12.79 11.01 9.12
CA VAL A 44 12.89 11.00 10.59
C VAL A 44 14.26 11.50 11.00
N ASN A 45 15.32 10.89 10.47
CA ASN A 45 16.70 11.26 10.74
C ASN A 45 17.54 11.20 9.45
N PRO A 46 17.73 12.33 8.76
CA PRO A 46 18.48 12.37 7.50
C PRO A 46 19.93 11.88 7.55
N GLN A 47 20.46 11.61 8.74
CA GLN A 47 21.82 11.11 8.94
C GLN A 47 21.85 9.61 9.26
N SER A 48 20.71 8.96 9.43
CA SER A 48 20.65 7.52 9.67
C SER A 48 20.76 6.71 8.38
N ASP A 49 21.06 5.43 8.56
CA ASP A 49 21.04 4.46 7.46
C ASP A 49 19.72 3.70 7.51
N ILE A 50 18.84 3.93 6.54
CA ILE A 50 17.53 3.25 6.46
C ILE A 50 17.65 1.72 6.40
N TYR A 51 18.82 1.19 6.03
CA TYR A 51 19.09 -0.24 6.00
C TYR A 51 19.53 -0.81 7.36
N ALA A 52 19.79 0.04 8.34
CA ALA A 52 20.02 -0.33 9.75
C ALA A 52 18.75 -0.19 10.60
N GLU A 53 17.71 0.43 10.06
CA GLU A 53 16.44 0.71 10.74
C GLU A 53 15.47 -0.48 10.70
N ASN A 54 14.20 -0.28 11.06
CA ASN A 54 13.20 -1.33 11.19
C ASN A 54 13.09 -2.23 9.93
N TYR A 55 12.80 -3.50 10.15
CA TYR A 55 12.67 -4.53 9.12
C TYR A 55 11.29 -4.54 8.42
N HIS A 56 10.31 -3.78 8.90
CA HIS A 56 8.93 -3.83 8.39
C HIS A 56 8.87 -3.45 6.91
N GLY A 57 9.45 -2.32 6.52
CA GLY A 57 9.47 -1.87 5.13
C GLY A 57 10.25 -2.80 4.19
N MET A 58 11.28 -3.51 4.69
CA MET A 58 11.95 -4.56 3.92
C MET A 58 11.00 -5.71 3.59
N LYS A 59 10.17 -6.16 4.54
CA LYS A 59 9.15 -7.19 4.30
C LYS A 59 8.08 -6.70 3.33
N VAL A 60 7.61 -5.46 3.49
CA VAL A 60 6.67 -4.79 2.58
C VAL A 60 7.25 -4.71 1.17
N LEU A 61 8.50 -4.25 1.04
CA LEU A 61 9.22 -4.17 -0.23
C LEU A 61 9.32 -5.54 -0.92
N SER A 62 9.46 -6.63 -0.16
CA SER A 62 9.57 -7.97 -0.72
C SER A 62 8.29 -8.43 -1.44
N CYS A 63 7.11 -7.95 -1.03
CA CYS A 63 5.85 -8.20 -1.71
C CYS A 63 5.78 -7.53 -3.09
N LEU A 64 6.56 -6.48 -3.31
CA LEU A 64 6.62 -5.67 -4.54
C LEU A 64 7.81 -6.07 -5.43
N ALA A 65 9.03 -5.94 -4.89
CA ALA A 65 10.29 -5.84 -5.63
C ALA A 65 11.12 -7.11 -5.61
N ALA A 66 10.83 -8.10 -4.74
CA ALA A 66 11.61 -9.33 -4.73
C ALA A 66 11.66 -9.96 -6.13
N ASN A 67 12.86 -10.35 -6.60
CA ASN A 67 13.03 -10.92 -7.92
C ASN A 67 14.05 -12.08 -7.89
N GLN A 68 13.73 -13.11 -7.13
CA GLN A 68 14.46 -14.37 -7.10
C GLN A 68 13.53 -15.50 -7.58
N PRO A 69 13.57 -15.87 -8.87
CA PRO A 69 12.74 -16.91 -9.44
C PRO A 69 12.82 -18.21 -8.62
N ASP A 70 11.70 -18.93 -8.55
CA ASP A 70 11.50 -20.17 -7.80
C ASP A 70 11.63 -20.05 -6.27
N VAL A 71 11.92 -18.86 -5.74
CA VAL A 71 12.08 -18.61 -4.30
C VAL A 71 11.09 -17.56 -3.81
N LEU A 72 11.24 -16.32 -4.26
CA LEU A 72 10.36 -15.20 -3.92
C LEU A 72 10.34 -14.17 -5.07
N VAL A 73 9.16 -13.92 -5.60
CA VAL A 73 8.94 -12.91 -6.62
C VAL A 73 7.78 -12.00 -6.17
N GLY A 74 8.02 -10.71 -6.13
CA GLY A 74 7.03 -9.70 -5.82
C GLY A 74 6.09 -9.44 -7.00
N THR A 75 5.12 -8.58 -6.81
CA THR A 75 4.07 -8.32 -7.81
C THR A 75 4.47 -7.32 -8.89
N ALA A 76 5.52 -6.50 -8.66
CA ALA A 76 6.08 -5.56 -9.64
C ALA A 76 7.62 -5.57 -9.65
N PRO A 77 8.27 -6.75 -9.89
CA PRO A 77 9.70 -6.91 -9.67
C PRO A 77 10.59 -6.17 -10.68
N GLU A 78 10.01 -5.57 -11.72
CA GLU A 78 10.72 -4.79 -12.76
C GLU A 78 10.37 -3.29 -12.71
N ALA A 79 9.58 -2.86 -11.70
CA ALA A 79 9.37 -1.44 -11.42
C ALA A 79 10.64 -0.79 -10.84
N SER A 80 10.68 0.53 -10.88
CA SER A 80 11.72 1.35 -10.25
C SER A 80 11.25 1.82 -8.88
N TYR A 81 12.14 1.85 -7.88
CA TYR A 81 11.74 2.02 -6.49
C TYR A 81 12.42 3.23 -5.82
N TRP A 82 11.64 3.99 -5.06
CA TRP A 82 12.07 4.91 -4.03
C TRP A 82 11.77 4.32 -2.66
N LEU A 83 12.74 4.28 -1.75
CA LEU A 83 12.57 3.80 -0.37
C LEU A 83 12.63 5.00 0.58
N LEU A 84 11.52 5.28 1.26
CA LEU A 84 11.33 6.48 2.05
C LEU A 84 10.97 6.09 3.49
N ARG A 85 11.82 6.47 4.46
CA ARG A 85 11.52 6.26 5.88
C ARG A 85 10.80 7.48 6.44
N SER A 86 9.68 7.25 7.12
CA SER A 86 8.86 8.29 7.75
C SER A 86 8.37 7.92 9.15
N GLU A 87 8.71 6.76 9.68
CA GLU A 87 8.27 6.28 10.99
C GLU A 87 9.46 6.01 11.92
N ASP A 88 9.32 6.40 13.18
CA ASP A 88 10.21 6.06 14.29
C ASP A 88 9.56 4.97 15.14
N ASP A 89 10.01 3.73 15.01
CA ASP A 89 9.44 2.55 15.68
C ASP A 89 9.56 2.58 17.22
N ASP A 90 10.37 3.50 17.77
CA ASP A 90 10.55 3.66 19.23
C ASP A 90 9.47 4.53 19.87
N THR A 91 8.76 5.35 19.09
CA THR A 91 7.74 6.30 19.58
C THR A 91 6.54 6.36 18.63
N GLU A 92 5.39 6.79 19.14
CA GLU A 92 4.18 7.03 18.34
C GLU A 92 3.77 8.50 18.51
N GLN A 93 4.37 9.39 17.72
CA GLN A 93 4.23 10.83 17.87
C GLN A 93 3.48 11.46 16.68
N PRO A 94 2.66 12.50 16.89
CA PRO A 94 1.97 13.18 15.79
C PRO A 94 2.89 13.73 14.68
N VAL A 95 4.16 14.02 15.02
CA VAL A 95 5.18 14.50 14.05
C VAL A 95 5.46 13.48 12.93
N GLU A 96 5.16 12.21 13.15
CA GLU A 96 5.33 11.18 12.12
C GLU A 96 4.37 11.37 10.95
N GLU A 97 3.22 12.01 11.17
CA GLU A 97 2.35 12.43 10.08
C GLU A 97 3.00 13.52 9.21
N ASP A 98 3.78 14.44 9.81
CA ASP A 98 4.55 15.45 9.06
C ASP A 98 5.66 14.80 8.24
N TYR A 99 6.39 13.84 8.82
CA TYR A 99 7.42 13.08 8.08
C TYR A 99 6.81 12.30 6.91
N TRP A 100 5.66 11.67 7.13
CA TRP A 100 4.95 10.95 6.09
C TRP A 100 4.45 11.90 4.98
N ALA A 101 3.88 13.05 5.33
CA ALA A 101 3.44 14.05 4.38
C ALA A 101 4.62 14.57 3.54
N ALA A 102 5.77 14.85 4.17
CA ALA A 102 6.99 15.26 3.47
C ALA A 102 7.53 14.16 2.54
N ALA A 103 7.44 12.88 2.94
CA ALA A 103 7.81 11.75 2.10
C ALA A 103 6.89 11.64 0.87
N LEU A 104 5.58 11.87 1.04
CA LEU A 104 4.62 11.87 -0.05
C LEU A 104 4.83 13.04 -1.03
N GLU A 105 5.09 14.26 -0.50
CA GLU A 105 5.44 15.42 -1.34
C GLU A 105 6.73 15.20 -2.12
N PHE A 106 7.72 14.56 -1.50
CA PHE A 106 8.93 14.17 -2.20
C PHE A 106 8.63 13.17 -3.32
N ALA A 107 7.81 12.15 -3.08
CA ALA A 107 7.41 11.19 -4.09
C ALA A 107 6.73 11.86 -5.30
N ASP A 108 5.84 12.83 -5.07
CA ASP A 108 5.23 13.67 -6.12
C ASP A 108 6.32 14.44 -6.90
N SER A 109 7.25 15.07 -6.18
CA SER A 109 8.29 15.93 -6.78
C SER A 109 9.26 15.19 -7.69
N VAL A 110 9.48 13.89 -7.47
CA VAL A 110 10.39 13.04 -8.29
C VAL A 110 9.66 12.22 -9.35
N GLY A 111 8.35 12.41 -9.48
CA GLY A 111 7.53 11.81 -10.54
C GLY A 111 7.16 10.34 -10.29
N VAL A 112 6.90 9.98 -9.04
CA VAL A 112 6.38 8.65 -8.69
C VAL A 112 4.97 8.46 -9.25
N ASP A 113 4.68 7.28 -9.78
CA ASP A 113 3.34 6.92 -10.27
C ASP A 113 2.47 6.36 -9.13
N VAL A 114 3.01 5.41 -8.37
CA VAL A 114 2.28 4.69 -7.33
C VAL A 114 3.03 4.74 -6.00
N VAL A 115 2.31 5.05 -4.93
CA VAL A 115 2.85 5.04 -3.56
C VAL A 115 2.24 3.86 -2.81
N ASN A 116 3.08 3.03 -2.17
CA ASN A 116 2.62 2.10 -1.14
C ASN A 116 2.97 2.63 0.24
N THR A 117 1.99 2.67 1.13
CA THR A 117 2.19 2.91 2.55
C THR A 117 1.51 1.83 3.38
N SER A 118 2.27 1.21 4.25
CA SER A 118 1.79 0.16 5.15
C SER A 118 1.78 0.63 6.61
N LEU A 119 1.72 1.93 6.80
CA LEU A 119 1.67 2.66 8.06
C LEU A 119 0.26 3.17 8.35
N GLY A 120 0.00 3.53 9.61
CA GLY A 120 -1.26 4.19 9.94
C GLY A 120 -1.46 4.39 11.42
N TYR A 121 -1.86 5.59 11.80
CA TYR A 121 -1.98 6.06 13.18
C TYR A 121 -3.43 6.28 13.60
N TYR A 122 -3.75 6.00 14.85
CA TYR A 122 -4.99 6.43 15.51
C TYR A 122 -4.78 6.64 17.00
N GLU A 123 -3.70 6.10 17.54
CA GLU A 123 -3.34 6.13 18.94
C GLU A 123 -1.89 6.59 19.05
N PHE A 124 -1.65 7.60 19.87
CA PHE A 124 -0.36 8.22 20.09
C PHE A 124 0.09 8.06 21.54
N ASP A 125 1.39 8.26 21.81
CA ASP A 125 1.93 8.26 23.17
C ASP A 125 1.23 9.30 24.05
N ASP A 126 1.04 10.51 23.52
CA ASP A 126 0.12 11.47 24.13
C ASP A 126 -1.33 11.16 23.71
N LYS A 127 -2.06 10.54 24.62
CA LYS A 127 -3.47 10.14 24.40
C LYS A 127 -4.41 11.29 24.09
N THR A 128 -4.00 12.54 24.30
CA THR A 128 -4.82 13.71 23.93
C THR A 128 -4.84 13.94 22.42
N CYS A 129 -3.86 13.38 21.71
CA CYS A 129 -3.72 13.43 20.26
C CYS A 129 -4.50 12.31 19.53
N ASN A 130 -5.02 11.32 20.27
CA ASN A 130 -5.69 10.15 19.68
C ASN A 130 -6.87 10.54 18.81
N TYR A 131 -6.97 9.88 17.65
CA TYR A 131 -8.12 10.04 16.76
C TYR A 131 -9.37 9.37 17.33
N ARG A 132 -10.51 9.89 16.91
CA ARG A 132 -11.85 9.33 17.16
C ARG A 132 -12.45 8.93 15.82
N TYR A 133 -13.42 8.04 15.84
CA TYR A 133 -14.09 7.59 14.61
C TYR A 133 -14.59 8.76 13.74
N ARG A 134 -15.13 9.82 14.35
CA ARG A 134 -15.64 11.00 13.64
C ARG A 134 -14.55 11.74 12.84
N ASP A 135 -13.28 11.52 13.18
CA ASP A 135 -12.13 12.19 12.57
C ASP A 135 -11.67 11.45 11.27
N LEU A 136 -12.25 10.26 10.99
CA LEU A 136 -11.98 9.46 9.78
C LEU A 136 -12.82 9.96 8.59
N ASP A 137 -12.62 11.18 8.15
CA ASP A 137 -13.37 11.81 7.06
C ASP A 137 -12.54 12.08 5.79
N GLY A 138 -11.29 11.61 5.78
CA GLY A 138 -10.32 11.79 4.70
C GLY A 138 -9.71 13.18 4.64
N HIS A 139 -9.90 13.99 5.68
CA HIS A 139 -9.41 15.36 5.73
C HIS A 139 -8.83 15.78 7.09
N TYR A 140 -9.33 15.22 8.20
CA TYR A 140 -8.94 15.64 9.56
C TYR A 140 -7.48 15.32 9.86
N SER A 141 -7.02 14.08 9.64
CA SER A 141 -5.61 13.70 9.79
C SER A 141 -4.77 14.34 8.68
N LEU A 142 -3.56 14.78 9.04
CA LEU A 142 -2.61 15.33 8.08
C LEU A 142 -2.26 14.30 6.99
N MET A 143 -2.07 13.03 7.37
CA MET A 143 -1.82 11.96 6.39
C MET A 143 -2.97 11.80 5.41
N SER A 144 -4.22 11.73 5.91
CA SER A 144 -5.39 11.54 5.03
C SER A 144 -5.64 12.75 4.13
N HIS A 145 -5.39 13.96 4.65
CA HIS A 145 -5.47 15.17 3.85
C HIS A 145 -4.41 15.18 2.73
N SER A 146 -3.16 14.92 3.08
CA SER A 146 -2.03 14.87 2.14
C SER A 146 -2.22 13.77 1.09
N ALA A 147 -2.67 12.56 1.50
CA ALA A 147 -2.97 11.47 0.58
C ALA A 147 -4.08 11.84 -0.42
N SER A 148 -5.14 12.49 0.08
CA SER A 148 -6.23 12.96 -0.78
C SER A 148 -5.76 14.00 -1.80
N MET A 149 -4.89 14.94 -1.37
CA MET A 149 -4.30 15.96 -2.26
C MET A 149 -3.37 15.32 -3.31
N ALA A 150 -2.53 14.37 -2.92
CA ALA A 150 -1.63 13.67 -3.85
C ALA A 150 -2.41 12.88 -4.91
N ALA A 151 -3.49 12.22 -4.51
CA ALA A 151 -4.38 11.54 -5.44
C ALA A 151 -5.06 12.49 -6.43
N ASP A 152 -5.44 13.68 -5.99
CA ASP A 152 -6.02 14.72 -6.87
C ASP A 152 -4.97 15.30 -7.86
N LYS A 153 -3.68 15.21 -7.53
CA LYS A 153 -2.56 15.59 -8.42
C LYS A 153 -2.18 14.49 -9.42
N GLY A 154 -2.65 13.28 -9.21
CA GLY A 154 -2.44 12.19 -10.17
C GLY A 154 -1.58 11.05 -9.67
N LEU A 155 -1.21 11.00 -8.37
CA LEU A 155 -0.59 9.82 -7.78
C LEU A 155 -1.65 8.75 -7.46
N VAL A 156 -1.31 7.48 -7.62
CA VAL A 156 -2.10 6.40 -7.05
C VAL A 156 -1.50 6.02 -5.70
N VAL A 157 -2.21 6.39 -4.61
CA VAL A 157 -1.80 6.01 -3.25
C VAL A 157 -2.52 4.73 -2.86
N VAL A 158 -1.76 3.70 -2.52
CA VAL A 158 -2.25 2.41 -2.01
C VAL A 158 -1.83 2.28 -0.56
N CYS A 159 -2.78 2.13 0.34
CA CYS A 159 -2.55 2.08 1.77
C CYS A 159 -3.21 0.88 2.45
N SER A 160 -2.62 0.43 3.53
CA SER A 160 -3.21 -0.61 4.38
C SER A 160 -4.45 -0.09 5.13
N ALA A 161 -5.43 -0.97 5.37
CA ALA A 161 -6.63 -0.62 6.13
C ALA A 161 -6.38 -0.48 7.65
N GLY A 162 -5.29 -1.06 8.15
CA GLY A 162 -4.99 -1.21 9.57
C GLY A 162 -5.29 -2.61 10.11
N ASN A 163 -4.78 -2.90 11.30
CA ASN A 163 -4.83 -4.24 11.91
C ASN A 163 -5.63 -4.26 13.23
N SER A 164 -6.58 -3.34 13.40
CA SER A 164 -7.33 -3.14 14.64
C SER A 164 -8.65 -3.92 14.72
N GLY A 165 -8.94 -4.79 13.75
CA GLY A 165 -10.22 -5.51 13.64
C GLY A 165 -10.61 -6.32 14.89
N ARG A 166 -9.63 -6.90 15.61
CA ARG A 166 -9.84 -7.61 16.88
C ARG A 166 -9.95 -6.69 18.09
N GLY A 167 -9.47 -5.47 17.98
CA GLY A 167 -9.40 -4.51 19.06
C GLY A 167 -10.72 -3.77 19.32
N THR A 168 -10.67 -2.79 20.20
CA THR A 168 -11.80 -1.90 20.49
C THR A 168 -12.02 -0.87 19.41
N TRP A 169 -10.96 -0.45 18.72
CA TRP A 169 -11.02 0.51 17.63
C TRP A 169 -11.76 -0.04 16.40
N LYS A 170 -11.40 -1.19 15.91
CA LYS A 170 -11.96 -1.91 14.73
C LYS A 170 -11.92 -1.17 13.40
N LYS A 171 -11.78 0.13 13.43
CA LYS A 171 -11.89 1.02 12.27
C LYS A 171 -10.56 1.15 11.52
N LEU A 172 -10.64 1.77 10.35
CA LEU A 172 -9.46 2.14 9.57
C LEU A 172 -8.50 2.99 10.39
N THR A 173 -7.25 3.00 9.97
CA THR A 173 -6.25 3.96 10.45
C THR A 173 -5.91 4.94 9.30
N PRO A 174 -5.81 6.25 9.55
CA PRO A 174 -5.25 7.18 8.59
C PRO A 174 -3.90 6.67 8.03
N PRO A 175 -3.64 6.76 6.71
CA PRO A 175 -4.44 7.44 5.70
C PRO A 175 -5.50 6.56 5.01
N GLY A 176 -5.89 5.41 5.59
CA GLY A 176 -6.85 4.48 4.99
C GLY A 176 -8.25 5.07 4.75
N ASP A 177 -8.60 6.15 5.43
CA ASP A 177 -9.85 6.89 5.23
C ASP A 177 -9.76 8.00 4.16
N ALA A 178 -8.58 8.25 3.57
CA ALA A 178 -8.37 9.30 2.59
C ALA A 178 -9.25 9.13 1.35
N LYS A 179 -9.52 10.26 0.66
CA LYS A 179 -10.31 10.31 -0.57
C LYS A 179 -9.44 9.93 -1.77
N ASN A 180 -10.04 9.26 -2.74
CA ASN A 180 -9.37 8.93 -4.02
C ASN A 180 -8.07 8.10 -3.86
N VAL A 181 -7.91 7.37 -2.75
CA VAL A 181 -6.83 6.40 -2.54
C VAL A 181 -7.39 4.97 -2.59
N ILE A 182 -6.52 3.99 -2.75
CA ILE A 182 -6.89 2.57 -2.66
C ILE A 182 -6.51 2.06 -1.28
N THR A 183 -7.51 1.78 -0.45
CA THR A 183 -7.33 1.19 0.88
C THR A 183 -7.53 -0.31 0.80
N VAL A 184 -6.54 -1.09 1.26
CA VAL A 184 -6.51 -2.54 1.08
C VAL A 184 -6.71 -3.24 2.42
N GLY A 185 -7.78 -4.03 2.50
CA GLY A 185 -8.04 -4.96 3.62
C GLY A 185 -7.33 -6.29 3.42
N ALA A 186 -7.17 -7.05 4.52
CA ALA A 186 -6.51 -8.34 4.51
C ALA A 186 -7.51 -9.50 4.51
N MET A 187 -7.23 -10.51 3.69
CA MET A 187 -7.94 -11.79 3.67
C MET A 187 -6.95 -12.96 3.65
N ASP A 188 -7.44 -14.17 3.90
CA ASP A 188 -6.69 -15.40 3.72
C ASP A 188 -6.74 -15.91 2.26
N LYS A 189 -6.05 -17.00 1.99
CA LYS A 189 -6.04 -17.65 0.66
C LYS A 189 -7.40 -18.22 0.21
N ASN A 190 -8.35 -18.39 1.13
CA ASN A 190 -9.71 -18.86 0.85
C ASN A 190 -10.70 -17.69 0.67
N LEU A 191 -10.20 -16.46 0.55
CA LEU A 191 -10.95 -15.22 0.40
C LEU A 191 -11.81 -14.87 1.64
N VAL A 192 -11.43 -15.37 2.82
CA VAL A 192 -12.08 -15.03 4.08
C VAL A 192 -11.37 -13.83 4.70
N ASN A 193 -12.14 -12.81 5.10
CA ASN A 193 -11.61 -11.65 5.78
C ASN A 193 -10.78 -12.05 7.00
N ALA A 194 -9.60 -11.48 7.14
CA ALA A 194 -8.78 -11.64 8.33
C ALA A 194 -9.42 -10.88 9.49
N ASP A 195 -9.59 -11.53 10.62
CA ASP A 195 -10.25 -10.95 11.80
C ASP A 195 -9.50 -9.73 12.39
N PHE A 196 -8.21 -9.62 12.12
CA PHE A 196 -7.43 -8.43 12.48
C PHE A 196 -7.63 -7.26 11.51
N SER A 197 -8.09 -7.50 10.26
CA SER A 197 -8.24 -6.44 9.27
C SER A 197 -9.23 -5.39 9.76
N SER A 198 -8.80 -4.14 9.78
CA SER A 198 -9.66 -2.99 10.10
C SER A 198 -10.79 -2.86 9.08
N VAL A 199 -11.92 -2.33 9.54
CA VAL A 199 -13.15 -2.22 8.74
C VAL A 199 -13.61 -0.77 8.61
N GLY A 200 -14.37 -0.49 7.56
CA GLY A 200 -15.04 0.80 7.35
C GLY A 200 -16.36 0.91 8.14
N ASN A 201 -17.29 1.78 7.75
CA ASN A 201 -17.06 2.84 6.78
C ASN A 201 -16.18 3.96 7.36
N THR A 202 -15.83 4.95 6.51
CA THR A 202 -15.34 6.24 7.00
C THR A 202 -16.44 6.99 7.75
N ALA A 203 -16.09 8.03 8.52
CA ALA A 203 -17.05 8.82 9.28
C ALA A 203 -18.03 9.59 8.39
N ASP A 204 -17.61 9.97 7.19
CA ASP A 204 -18.45 10.63 6.17
C ASP A 204 -19.22 9.62 5.28
N GLY A 205 -19.20 8.32 5.65
CA GLY A 205 -20.05 7.28 5.06
C GLY A 205 -19.51 6.63 3.77
N ARG A 206 -18.28 6.91 3.35
CA ARG A 206 -17.68 6.22 2.19
C ARG A 206 -17.38 4.76 2.52
N VAL A 207 -17.58 3.90 1.52
CA VAL A 207 -17.19 2.49 1.63
C VAL A 207 -15.67 2.39 1.67
N LYS A 208 -15.16 1.71 2.68
CA LYS A 208 -13.77 1.31 2.87
C LYS A 208 -13.74 -0.03 3.64
N PRO A 209 -12.68 -0.87 3.51
CA PRO A 209 -11.59 -0.71 2.56
C PRO A 209 -12.13 -0.65 1.12
N ASP A 210 -11.29 -0.29 0.15
CA ASP A 210 -11.70 -0.35 -1.27
C ASP A 210 -11.70 -1.78 -1.77
N VAL A 211 -10.63 -2.51 -1.49
CA VAL A 211 -10.42 -3.87 -2.01
C VAL A 211 -9.77 -4.76 -0.97
N MET A 212 -9.77 -6.06 -1.24
CA MET A 212 -9.13 -7.06 -0.42
C MET A 212 -7.96 -7.71 -1.16
N ALA A 213 -6.88 -8.00 -0.42
CA ALA A 213 -5.79 -8.83 -0.90
C ALA A 213 -5.30 -9.79 0.20
N VAL A 214 -4.48 -10.77 -0.18
CA VAL A 214 -3.95 -11.74 0.79
C VAL A 214 -3.00 -11.05 1.76
N GLY A 215 -3.37 -11.05 3.03
CA GLY A 215 -2.59 -10.50 4.15
C GLY A 215 -2.41 -11.50 5.29
N VAL A 216 -2.92 -12.73 5.12
CA VAL A 216 -2.73 -13.82 6.10
C VAL A 216 -1.71 -14.80 5.57
N SER A 217 -0.67 -15.06 6.35
CA SER A 217 0.43 -15.95 5.97
C SER A 217 1.10 -15.57 4.63
N SER A 218 1.18 -14.26 4.37
CA SER A 218 1.83 -13.70 3.18
C SER A 218 3.30 -14.09 3.16
N VAL A 219 3.79 -14.48 1.99
CA VAL A 219 5.20 -14.85 1.81
C VAL A 219 6.02 -13.58 1.67
N VAL A 220 7.03 -13.41 2.52
CA VAL A 220 7.86 -12.21 2.61
C VAL A 220 9.34 -12.59 2.78
N ALA A 221 10.25 -11.66 2.58
CA ALA A 221 11.63 -11.83 2.97
C ALA A 221 11.74 -11.84 4.51
N GLY A 222 12.50 -12.78 5.04
CA GLY A 222 12.86 -12.83 6.46
C GLY A 222 14.07 -11.95 6.77
N ASN A 223 14.21 -11.55 8.02
CA ASN A 223 15.31 -10.68 8.47
C ASN A 223 16.70 -11.33 8.28
N ASP A 224 16.74 -12.65 8.19
CA ASP A 224 17.94 -13.48 7.96
C ASP A 224 18.23 -13.74 6.48
N GLY A 225 17.49 -13.13 5.56
CA GLY A 225 17.61 -13.36 4.11
C GLY A 225 17.00 -14.67 3.61
N THR A 226 16.22 -15.35 4.44
CA THR A 226 15.39 -16.50 4.04
C THR A 226 13.96 -16.08 3.70
N VAL A 227 13.14 -17.02 3.21
CA VAL A 227 11.71 -16.78 3.02
C VAL A 227 10.96 -16.99 4.33
N SER A 228 10.10 -16.06 4.68
CA SER A 228 9.30 -16.07 5.89
C SER A 228 7.80 -15.88 5.57
N ARG A 229 6.96 -15.90 6.59
CA ARG A 229 5.53 -15.61 6.50
C ARG A 229 5.15 -14.56 7.53
N ALA A 230 4.25 -13.66 7.13
CA ALA A 230 3.77 -12.60 7.98
C ALA A 230 2.26 -12.37 7.81
N ASN A 231 1.63 -11.78 8.83
CA ASN A 231 0.22 -11.40 8.82
C ASN A 231 0.11 -9.88 8.95
N GLY A 232 -0.78 -9.27 8.18
CA GLY A 232 -1.05 -7.85 8.24
C GLY A 232 -1.65 -7.30 6.95
N THR A 233 -2.46 -6.27 7.08
CA THR A 233 -2.86 -5.43 5.94
C THR A 233 -1.64 -4.79 5.29
N SER A 234 -0.54 -4.66 6.04
CA SER A 234 0.78 -4.20 5.58
C SER A 234 1.37 -5.06 4.45
N PHE A 235 0.94 -6.31 4.29
CA PHE A 235 1.40 -7.21 3.22
C PHE A 235 0.34 -7.37 2.11
N ALA A 236 -0.93 -7.13 2.44
CA ALA A 236 -2.00 -7.05 1.45
C ALA A 236 -1.84 -5.81 0.55
N SER A 237 -1.56 -4.65 1.15
CA SER A 237 -1.37 -3.37 0.45
C SER A 237 -0.27 -3.43 -0.62
N PRO A 238 0.98 -3.79 -0.34
CA PRO A 238 2.02 -3.86 -1.35
C PRO A 238 1.74 -4.92 -2.42
N THR A 239 1.17 -6.06 -2.05
CA THR A 239 0.78 -7.07 -3.04
C THR A 239 -0.21 -6.48 -4.05
N PHE A 240 -1.19 -5.71 -3.61
CA PHE A 240 -2.14 -5.04 -4.48
C PHE A 240 -1.52 -3.84 -5.22
N CYS A 241 -0.66 -3.08 -4.57
CA CYS A 241 0.05 -1.94 -5.15
C CYS A 241 0.83 -2.33 -6.42
N GLY A 242 1.59 -3.44 -6.36
CA GLY A 242 2.31 -3.93 -7.54
C GLY A 242 1.38 -4.37 -8.67
N LEU A 243 0.22 -4.98 -8.35
CA LEU A 243 -0.80 -5.31 -9.35
C LEU A 243 -1.38 -4.05 -10.01
N VAL A 244 -1.57 -2.97 -9.25
CA VAL A 244 -2.01 -1.66 -9.77
C VAL A 244 -0.95 -1.07 -10.69
N ALA A 245 0.33 -1.11 -10.32
CA ALA A 245 1.42 -0.65 -11.17
C ALA A 245 1.47 -1.42 -12.50
N CYS A 246 1.38 -2.75 -12.47
CA CYS A 246 1.30 -3.58 -13.68
C CYS A 246 0.07 -3.27 -14.54
N PHE A 247 -1.08 -3.02 -13.91
CA PHE A 247 -2.28 -2.62 -14.63
C PHE A 247 -2.13 -1.27 -15.32
N TRP A 248 -1.55 -0.29 -14.62
CA TRP A 248 -1.33 1.03 -15.19
C TRP A 248 -0.27 1.01 -16.30
N GLN A 249 0.80 0.23 -16.12
CA GLN A 249 1.77 -0.07 -17.19
C GLN A 249 1.06 -0.57 -18.47
N ALA A 250 0.12 -1.50 -18.33
CA ALA A 250 -0.63 -2.06 -19.45
C ALA A 250 -1.66 -1.06 -20.05
N CYS A 251 -2.06 -0.05 -19.28
CA CYS A 251 -3.07 0.95 -19.65
C CYS A 251 -2.54 2.39 -19.47
N PRO A 252 -1.44 2.78 -20.12
CA PRO A 252 -0.79 4.08 -19.88
C PRO A 252 -1.61 5.30 -20.31
N TRP A 253 -2.75 5.08 -20.93
CA TRP A 253 -3.69 6.14 -21.31
C TRP A 253 -4.68 6.52 -20.22
N LEU A 254 -4.71 5.76 -19.11
CA LEU A 254 -5.59 6.05 -17.99
C LEU A 254 -4.94 7.07 -17.05
N THR A 255 -5.77 7.94 -16.51
CA THR A 255 -5.41 8.77 -15.35
C THR A 255 -5.43 7.95 -14.07
N ALA A 256 -4.76 8.41 -13.02
CA ALA A 256 -4.77 7.78 -11.70
C ALA A 256 -6.21 7.49 -11.20
N LYS A 257 -7.11 8.44 -11.35
CA LYS A 257 -8.52 8.28 -10.98
C LYS A 257 -9.21 7.17 -11.76
N GLU A 258 -8.97 7.07 -13.05
CA GLU A 258 -9.54 6.00 -13.89
C GLU A 258 -8.97 4.64 -13.54
N VAL A 259 -7.68 4.56 -13.16
CA VAL A 259 -7.06 3.33 -12.64
C VAL A 259 -7.79 2.88 -11.37
N ILE A 260 -7.97 3.76 -10.38
CA ILE A 260 -8.68 3.46 -9.13
C ILE A 260 -10.11 2.98 -9.40
N GLU A 261 -10.83 3.65 -10.28
CA GLU A 261 -12.19 3.27 -10.64
C GLU A 261 -12.25 1.92 -11.40
N ALA A 262 -11.30 1.67 -12.29
CA ALA A 262 -11.24 0.42 -13.05
C ALA A 262 -11.00 -0.78 -12.12
N VAL A 263 -10.08 -0.68 -11.16
CA VAL A 263 -9.83 -1.76 -10.21
C VAL A 263 -11.03 -2.00 -9.29
N ARG A 264 -11.70 -0.95 -8.79
CA ARG A 264 -12.94 -1.10 -8.00
C ARG A 264 -14.05 -1.78 -8.79
N ARG A 265 -14.29 -1.34 -10.04
CA ARG A 265 -15.34 -1.91 -10.91
C ARG A 265 -15.06 -3.34 -11.35
N SER A 266 -13.81 -3.76 -11.37
CA SER A 266 -13.44 -5.13 -11.72
C SER A 266 -13.67 -6.14 -10.60
N ALA A 267 -13.84 -5.66 -9.37
CA ALA A 267 -13.95 -6.47 -8.17
C ALA A 267 -15.25 -7.29 -8.13
N ASP A 268 -15.22 -8.39 -7.39
CA ASP A 268 -16.31 -9.39 -7.35
C ASP A 268 -17.55 -8.93 -6.55
N ARG A 269 -17.43 -7.84 -5.76
CA ARG A 269 -18.53 -7.22 -5.00
C ARG A 269 -18.83 -5.79 -5.46
N ALA A 270 -18.41 -5.41 -6.67
CA ALA A 270 -18.55 -4.04 -7.17
C ALA A 270 -19.99 -3.52 -7.15
N ASP A 271 -20.98 -4.40 -7.34
CA ASP A 271 -22.42 -4.04 -7.36
C ASP A 271 -23.06 -3.94 -5.97
N ALA A 272 -22.41 -4.50 -4.94
CA ALA A 272 -22.91 -4.50 -3.55
C ALA A 272 -21.75 -4.45 -2.55
N PRO A 273 -20.97 -3.35 -2.53
CA PRO A 273 -19.82 -3.23 -1.62
C PRO A 273 -20.29 -3.08 -0.17
N ASP A 274 -19.45 -3.55 0.76
CA ASP A 274 -19.70 -3.48 2.19
C ASP A 274 -18.51 -2.89 2.97
N ASN A 275 -18.66 -2.75 4.27
CA ASN A 275 -17.63 -2.14 5.12
C ASN A 275 -16.55 -3.12 5.61
N ILE A 276 -16.62 -4.38 5.23
CA ILE A 276 -15.64 -5.43 5.59
C ILE A 276 -14.76 -5.77 4.40
N TYR A 277 -15.40 -6.09 3.27
CA TYR A 277 -14.72 -6.49 2.04
C TYR A 277 -14.54 -5.33 1.03
N GLY A 278 -15.16 -4.19 1.28
CA GLY A 278 -15.22 -3.12 0.29
C GLY A 278 -15.87 -3.57 -1.00
N TYR A 279 -15.27 -3.26 -2.12
CA TYR A 279 -15.68 -3.76 -3.45
C TYR A 279 -15.24 -5.22 -3.70
N GLY A 280 -14.53 -5.83 -2.76
CA GLY A 280 -14.10 -7.23 -2.84
C GLY A 280 -12.72 -7.43 -3.46
N VAL A 281 -12.54 -8.54 -4.15
CA VAL A 281 -11.27 -8.92 -4.81
C VAL A 281 -11.28 -8.46 -6.26
N SER A 282 -10.39 -7.53 -6.58
CA SER A 282 -10.28 -7.00 -7.96
C SER A 282 -9.71 -8.05 -8.91
N ASN A 283 -10.31 -8.11 -10.10
CA ASN A 283 -9.80 -8.89 -11.21
C ASN A 283 -9.09 -7.97 -12.22
N ILE A 284 -7.78 -7.89 -12.10
CA ILE A 284 -6.96 -6.99 -12.93
C ILE A 284 -7.06 -7.33 -14.43
N TRP A 285 -7.17 -8.61 -14.78
CA TRP A 285 -7.39 -9.01 -16.18
C TRP A 285 -8.73 -8.50 -16.73
N LYS A 286 -9.80 -8.61 -15.95
CA LYS A 286 -11.11 -8.06 -16.31
C LYS A 286 -11.05 -6.53 -16.45
N ALA A 287 -10.33 -5.84 -15.54
CA ALA A 287 -10.09 -4.39 -15.63
C ALA A 287 -9.43 -4.04 -16.98
N TYR A 288 -8.30 -4.68 -17.28
CA TYR A 288 -7.56 -4.49 -18.53
C TYR A 288 -8.44 -4.72 -19.77
N GLN A 289 -9.13 -5.85 -19.83
CA GLN A 289 -10.00 -6.16 -20.98
C GLN A 289 -11.12 -5.12 -21.16
N THR A 290 -11.64 -4.60 -20.05
CA THR A 290 -12.71 -3.59 -20.07
C THR A 290 -12.19 -2.27 -20.61
N GLU A 291 -11.03 -1.81 -20.13
CA GLU A 291 -10.46 -0.54 -20.60
C GLU A 291 -9.96 -0.63 -22.06
N LEU A 292 -9.42 -1.78 -22.46
CA LEU A 292 -9.04 -2.00 -23.85
C LEU A 292 -10.24 -1.97 -24.82
N LYS A 293 -11.42 -2.46 -24.39
CA LYS A 293 -12.66 -2.39 -25.20
C LYS A 293 -13.18 -0.97 -25.36
N LYS A 294 -13.04 -0.11 -24.35
CA LYS A 294 -13.46 1.30 -24.41
C LYS A 294 -12.62 2.13 -25.41
N ARG A 295 -11.39 1.68 -25.68
CA ARG A 295 -10.47 2.36 -26.58
C ARG A 295 -10.72 2.03 -28.07
N LYS A 296 -11.43 0.96 -28.34
CA LYS A 296 -11.82 0.56 -29.71
C LYS A 296 -13.11 1.26 -30.14
#